data_6293c0ffacc3a9a7de95ad43a42b55fe
#
_entry.id   6293c0ffacc3a9a7de95ad43a42b55fe
#
_cell.length_a   1.000
_cell.length_b   1.000
_cell.length_c   1.000
_cell.angle_alpha   90.00
_cell.angle_beta   90.00
_cell.angle_gamma   90.00
#
_symmetry.space_group_name_H-M   'P 1'
#
loop_
_entity.id
_entity.type
_entity.pdbx_description
1 polymer ?
#
loop_
_entity_poly.entity_id
_entity_poly.type
_entity_poly.pdbx_seq_one_letter_code
_entity_poly.pdbx_strand_id
1 'polypeptide(L)'
;IVTVTDGVITDEYYSLIQPPENVYWRSNILIHGITPDMTESLPGFHAIYPEVRKRLQGKTVVAHNEQFDRNVLKRTMRMYQLDYDELLLPERWECTLRIYRSLGYKPANLSACCQRQNIDLTHHEALSDARGCAKLYLNFLESHRPVNTLW
;
A
#
# COMPACT_ATOMS: atom_id res chain seq x y z
N ILE A 1 5.96 1.64 -0.80
CA ILE A 1 5.80 1.18 0.60
C ILE A 1 6.17 2.34 1.51
N VAL A 2 5.38 2.55 2.55
CA VAL A 2 5.65 3.51 3.62
C VAL A 2 5.74 2.75 4.93
N THR A 3 6.82 2.93 5.68
CA THR A 3 7.01 2.29 6.99
C THR A 3 6.70 3.29 8.10
N VAL A 4 5.90 2.84 9.06
CA VAL A 4 5.54 3.62 10.24
C VAL A 4 6.09 2.94 11.48
N THR A 5 6.76 3.72 12.33
CA THR A 5 7.28 3.28 13.64
C THR A 5 6.89 4.32 14.68
N ASP A 6 6.30 3.87 15.79
CA ASP A 6 5.87 4.74 16.90
C ASP A 6 4.98 5.94 16.48
N GLY A 7 4.11 5.70 15.50
CA GLY A 7 3.17 6.70 15.01
C GLY A 7 3.72 7.70 14.01
N VAL A 8 4.97 7.54 13.56
CA VAL A 8 5.60 8.41 12.56
C VAL A 8 6.08 7.63 11.35
N ILE A 9 6.08 8.27 10.18
CA ILE A 9 6.66 7.69 8.95
C ILE A 9 8.19 7.75 9.10
N THR A 10 8.84 6.58 9.07
CA THR A 10 10.29 6.44 9.27
C THR A 10 11.05 6.00 8.04
N ASP A 11 10.39 5.41 7.05
CA ASP A 11 11.02 4.98 5.81
C ASP A 11 10.00 4.97 4.68
N GLU A 12 10.47 5.28 3.47
CA GLU A 12 9.69 5.24 2.25
C GLU A 12 10.48 4.53 1.16
N TYR A 13 9.82 3.65 0.46
CA TYR A 13 10.40 2.91 -0.65
C TYR A 13 9.48 3.00 -1.88
N TYR A 14 10.05 3.47 -2.96
CA TYR A 14 9.41 3.55 -4.26
C TYR A 14 10.32 2.93 -5.34
N SER A 15 9.76 2.13 -6.21
CA SER A 15 10.45 1.62 -7.39
C SER A 15 9.44 1.36 -8.49
N LEU A 16 9.73 1.81 -9.70
CA LEU A 16 9.15 1.24 -10.89
C LEU A 16 9.86 -0.07 -11.21
N ILE A 17 9.12 -1.01 -11.76
CA ILE A 17 9.64 -2.31 -12.21
C ILE A 17 9.16 -2.58 -13.63
N GLN A 18 9.96 -3.34 -14.38
CA GLN A 18 9.51 -3.89 -15.63
C GLN A 18 8.62 -5.13 -15.35
N PRO A 19 7.34 -5.14 -15.79
CA PRO A 19 6.53 -6.34 -15.74
C PRO A 19 7.05 -7.41 -16.72
N PRO A 20 6.67 -8.68 -16.54
CA PRO A 20 7.04 -9.72 -17.50
C PRO A 20 6.70 -9.30 -18.94
N GLU A 21 7.67 -9.52 -19.85
CA GLU A 21 7.57 -9.17 -21.28
C GLU A 21 7.28 -7.69 -21.57
N ASN A 22 7.36 -6.83 -20.56
CA ASN A 22 7.02 -5.40 -20.62
C ASN A 22 5.60 -5.12 -21.14
N VAL A 23 4.65 -6.00 -20.81
CA VAL A 23 3.27 -5.94 -21.32
C VAL A 23 2.38 -5.15 -20.37
N TYR A 24 1.62 -4.19 -20.92
CA TYR A 24 0.68 -3.35 -20.22
C TYR A 24 -0.72 -3.41 -20.83
N TRP A 25 -1.73 -3.41 -19.97
CA TRP A 25 -3.10 -3.18 -20.40
C TRP A 25 -3.34 -1.67 -20.56
N ARG A 26 -3.87 -1.28 -21.71
CA ARG A 26 -4.15 0.15 -22.01
C ARG A 26 -5.01 0.81 -20.92
N SER A 27 -5.98 0.10 -20.37
CA SER A 27 -6.82 0.58 -19.26
C SER A 27 -6.00 0.96 -18.02
N ASN A 28 -4.94 0.21 -17.72
CA ASN A 28 -4.09 0.48 -16.57
C ASN A 28 -3.19 1.69 -16.82
N ILE A 29 -2.65 1.83 -18.04
CA ILE A 29 -1.85 3.01 -18.44
C ILE A 29 -2.67 4.29 -18.24
N LEU A 30 -3.96 4.28 -18.62
CA LEU A 30 -4.85 5.42 -18.44
C LEU A 30 -5.09 5.79 -16.96
N ILE A 31 -4.90 4.85 -16.04
CA ILE A 31 -5.08 5.07 -14.60
C ILE A 31 -3.78 5.61 -13.97
N HIS A 32 -2.66 4.94 -14.17
CA HIS A 32 -1.41 5.23 -13.46
C HIS A 32 -0.35 5.96 -14.30
N GLY A 33 -0.58 6.14 -15.61
CA GLY A 33 0.33 6.86 -16.50
C GLY A 33 1.65 6.16 -16.85
N ILE A 34 1.90 4.95 -16.32
CA ILE A 34 3.16 4.22 -16.56
C ILE A 34 3.06 3.50 -17.91
N THR A 35 3.98 3.83 -18.81
CA THR A 35 4.06 3.24 -20.16
C THR A 35 5.20 2.22 -20.25
N PRO A 36 5.19 1.32 -21.26
CA PRO A 36 6.29 0.38 -21.50
C PRO A 36 7.66 1.05 -21.63
N ASP A 37 7.73 2.20 -22.28
CA ASP A 37 8.99 2.94 -22.47
C ASP A 37 9.60 3.40 -21.14
N MET A 38 8.77 3.68 -20.13
CA MET A 38 9.23 4.10 -18.80
C MET A 38 9.87 2.95 -18.02
N THR A 39 9.65 1.71 -18.41
CA THR A 39 10.07 0.53 -17.65
C THR A 39 10.95 -0.45 -18.44
N GLU A 40 11.22 -0.17 -19.72
CA GLU A 40 11.94 -1.07 -20.61
C GLU A 40 13.32 -1.51 -20.10
N SER A 41 14.02 -0.63 -19.40
CA SER A 41 15.36 -0.90 -18.84
C SER A 41 15.37 -1.11 -17.33
N LEU A 42 14.20 -1.23 -16.71
CA LEU A 42 14.10 -1.36 -15.27
C LEU A 42 14.17 -2.84 -14.82
N PRO A 43 14.58 -3.08 -13.58
CA PRO A 43 14.62 -4.43 -13.04
C PRO A 43 13.21 -5.01 -12.89
N GLY A 44 13.08 -6.34 -13.03
CA GLY A 44 11.87 -7.06 -12.65
C GLY A 44 11.69 -7.15 -11.13
N PHE A 45 10.51 -7.63 -10.71
CA PHE A 45 10.15 -7.71 -9.28
C PHE A 45 11.16 -8.50 -8.44
N HIS A 46 11.75 -9.57 -8.99
CA HIS A 46 12.74 -10.38 -8.28
C HIS A 46 13.96 -9.59 -7.79
N ALA A 47 14.39 -8.59 -8.56
CA ALA A 47 15.54 -7.77 -8.20
C ALA A 47 15.26 -6.79 -7.05
N ILE A 48 14.01 -6.34 -6.92
CA ILE A 48 13.59 -5.44 -5.82
C ILE A 48 13.01 -6.20 -4.62
N TYR A 49 12.77 -7.50 -4.75
CA TYR A 49 12.14 -8.31 -3.72
C TYR A 49 12.88 -8.26 -2.36
N PRO A 50 14.22 -8.26 -2.27
CA PRO A 50 14.89 -8.11 -0.98
C PRO A 50 14.48 -6.84 -0.22
N GLU A 51 14.30 -5.72 -0.91
CA GLU A 51 13.87 -4.46 -0.31
C GLU A 51 12.39 -4.49 0.10
N VAL A 52 11.55 -5.17 -0.69
CA VAL A 52 10.14 -5.42 -0.36
C VAL A 52 10.04 -6.32 0.87
N ARG A 53 10.76 -7.46 0.88
CA ARG A 53 10.80 -8.39 1.99
C ARG A 53 11.21 -7.73 3.30
N LYS A 54 12.29 -6.97 3.29
CA LYS A 54 12.81 -6.23 4.46
C LYS A 54 11.74 -5.35 5.12
N ARG A 55 10.84 -4.76 4.31
CA ARG A 55 9.80 -3.84 4.79
C ARG A 55 8.50 -4.52 5.20
N LEU A 56 8.23 -5.71 4.65
CA LEU A 56 6.95 -6.39 4.88
C LEU A 56 7.07 -7.55 5.89
N GLN A 57 8.20 -8.26 5.93
CA GLN A 57 8.32 -9.51 6.68
C GLN A 57 8.00 -9.34 8.16
N GLY A 58 7.00 -10.09 8.64
CA GLY A 58 6.56 -10.08 10.03
C GLY A 58 5.91 -8.77 10.49
N LYS A 59 5.51 -7.88 9.56
CA LYS A 59 4.90 -6.59 9.89
C LYS A 59 3.38 -6.63 9.79
N THR A 60 2.73 -5.71 10.50
CA THR A 60 1.34 -5.37 10.22
C THR A 60 1.30 -4.57 8.92
N VAL A 61 0.61 -5.10 7.92
CA VAL A 61 0.45 -4.42 6.63
C VAL A 61 -0.91 -3.74 6.59
N VAL A 62 -0.91 -2.52 6.10
CA VAL A 62 -2.11 -1.69 5.95
C VAL A 62 -2.25 -1.29 4.48
N ALA A 63 -3.43 -1.41 3.91
CA ALA A 63 -3.73 -0.91 2.57
C ALA A 63 -5.14 -0.34 2.48
N HIS A 64 -5.38 0.51 1.47
CA HIS A 64 -6.72 0.99 1.16
C HIS A 64 -7.36 0.06 0.12
N ASN A 65 -8.30 -0.80 0.53
CA ASN A 65 -8.79 -1.96 -0.22
C ASN A 65 -7.76 -3.12 -0.26
N GLU A 66 -7.32 -3.54 0.92
CA GLU A 66 -6.21 -4.49 1.16
C GLU A 66 -6.27 -5.77 0.30
N GLN A 67 -7.47 -6.25 0.00
CA GLN A 67 -7.65 -7.46 -0.79
C GLN A 67 -7.03 -7.34 -2.20
N PHE A 68 -7.10 -6.14 -2.77
CA PHE A 68 -6.50 -5.88 -4.08
C PHE A 68 -4.97 -5.98 -3.99
N ASP A 69 -4.34 -5.22 -3.10
CA ASP A 69 -2.88 -5.18 -2.96
C ASP A 69 -2.31 -6.52 -2.54
N ARG A 70 -2.96 -7.19 -1.60
CA ARG A 70 -2.58 -8.52 -1.13
C ARG A 70 -2.63 -9.56 -2.25
N ASN A 71 -3.67 -9.54 -3.08
CA ASN A 71 -3.80 -10.46 -4.21
C ASN A 71 -2.78 -10.15 -5.30
N VAL A 72 -2.51 -8.87 -5.58
CA VAL A 72 -1.47 -8.46 -6.53
C VAL A 72 -0.11 -8.97 -6.06
N LEU A 73 0.25 -8.74 -4.79
CA LEU A 73 1.52 -9.22 -4.23
C LEU A 73 1.65 -10.75 -4.33
N LYS A 74 0.63 -11.50 -3.90
CA LYS A 74 0.62 -12.98 -3.99
C LYS A 74 0.80 -13.47 -5.43
N ARG A 75 0.09 -12.86 -6.38
CA ARG A 75 0.20 -13.23 -7.80
C ARG A 75 1.59 -12.90 -8.35
N THR A 76 2.11 -11.72 -8.04
CA THR A 76 3.44 -11.30 -8.49
C THR A 76 4.51 -12.24 -7.92
N MET A 77 4.50 -12.54 -6.64
CA MET A 77 5.46 -13.46 -6.04
C MET A 77 5.40 -14.85 -6.68
N ARG A 78 4.20 -15.38 -6.96
CA ARG A 78 4.03 -16.65 -7.66
C ARG A 78 4.64 -16.62 -9.06
N MET A 79 4.47 -15.54 -9.81
CA MET A 79 5.05 -15.38 -11.16
C MET A 79 6.58 -15.44 -11.13
N TYR A 80 7.20 -14.96 -10.08
CA TYR A 80 8.65 -14.99 -9.89
C TYR A 80 9.13 -16.17 -9.03
N GLN A 81 8.29 -17.17 -8.78
CA GLN A 81 8.60 -18.37 -8.00
C GLN A 81 9.11 -18.04 -6.57
N LEU A 82 8.61 -16.96 -6.00
CA LEU A 82 8.89 -16.54 -4.63
C LEU A 82 7.79 -17.07 -3.71
N ASP A 83 8.18 -17.49 -2.51
CA ASP A 83 7.25 -17.98 -1.50
C ASP A 83 6.64 -16.82 -0.70
N TYR A 84 5.31 -16.68 -0.81
CA TYR A 84 4.59 -15.64 -0.07
C TYR A 84 4.62 -15.87 1.46
N ASP A 85 4.68 -17.13 1.89
CA ASP A 85 4.64 -17.47 3.32
C ASP A 85 5.94 -17.07 4.04
N GLU A 86 7.04 -16.90 3.31
CA GLU A 86 8.28 -16.32 3.86
C GLU A 86 8.10 -14.90 4.42
N LEU A 87 7.09 -14.17 3.97
CA LEU A 87 6.81 -12.82 4.47
C LEU A 87 6.20 -12.83 5.87
N LEU A 88 5.72 -13.97 6.36
CA LEU A 88 5.11 -14.12 7.69
C LEU A 88 4.03 -13.08 7.97
N LEU A 89 3.23 -12.78 6.95
CA LEU A 89 2.15 -11.79 7.02
C LEU A 89 0.85 -12.43 7.52
N PRO A 90 0.00 -11.67 8.21
CA PRO A 90 -1.31 -12.15 8.62
C PRO A 90 -2.17 -12.51 7.40
N GLU A 91 -3.11 -13.42 7.57
CA GLU A 91 -4.05 -13.83 6.50
C GLU A 91 -4.83 -12.65 5.94
N ARG A 92 -5.18 -11.70 6.78
CA ARG A 92 -5.84 -10.44 6.42
C ARG A 92 -5.00 -9.26 6.86
N TRP A 93 -4.91 -8.28 5.99
CA TRP A 93 -4.24 -7.02 6.30
C TRP A 93 -5.24 -6.03 6.90
N GLU A 94 -4.73 -5.01 7.56
CA GLU A 94 -5.53 -3.86 7.96
C GLU A 94 -6.02 -3.10 6.73
N CYS A 95 -7.26 -2.61 6.79
CA CYS A 95 -7.91 -2.03 5.62
C CYS A 95 -8.57 -0.69 5.95
N THR A 96 -7.96 0.40 5.54
CA THR A 96 -8.51 1.74 5.78
C THR A 96 -9.85 1.95 5.07
N LEU A 97 -10.10 1.32 3.91
CA LEU A 97 -11.42 1.34 3.28
C LEU A 97 -12.52 0.76 4.18
N ARG A 98 -12.28 -0.40 4.82
CA ARG A 98 -13.24 -0.99 5.77
C ARG A 98 -13.43 -0.12 7.00
N ILE A 99 -12.33 0.38 7.56
CA ILE A 99 -12.34 1.27 8.73
C ILE A 99 -13.21 2.49 8.45
N TYR A 100 -12.93 3.23 7.40
CA TYR A 100 -13.64 4.48 7.11
C TYR A 100 -15.08 4.25 6.67
N ARG A 101 -15.40 3.12 6.03
CA ARG A 101 -16.79 2.72 5.80
C ARG A 101 -17.55 2.48 7.10
N SER A 102 -16.95 1.81 8.08
CA SER A 102 -17.58 1.59 9.39
C SER A 102 -17.77 2.87 10.18
N LEU A 103 -16.94 3.90 9.93
CA LEU A 103 -17.09 5.26 10.47
C LEU A 103 -18.11 6.12 9.69
N GLY A 104 -18.85 5.53 8.74
CA GLY A 104 -19.91 6.21 8.00
C GLY A 104 -19.46 7.08 6.82
N TYR A 105 -18.21 6.97 6.37
CA TYR A 105 -17.73 7.70 5.18
C TYR A 105 -18.39 7.18 3.91
N LYS A 106 -19.01 8.09 3.14
CA LYS A 106 -19.66 7.82 1.84
C LYS A 106 -19.39 9.00 0.90
N PRO A 107 -18.61 8.83 -0.20
CA PRO A 107 -17.80 7.66 -0.52
C PRO A 107 -16.62 7.48 0.45
N ALA A 108 -16.08 6.25 0.55
CA ALA A 108 -14.95 5.90 1.38
C ALA A 108 -13.72 5.49 0.54
N ASN A 109 -13.63 5.95 -0.72
CA ASN A 109 -12.40 5.78 -1.51
C ASN A 109 -11.25 6.62 -0.90
N LEU A 110 -10.02 6.31 -1.27
CA LEU A 110 -8.82 6.92 -0.69
C LEU A 110 -8.87 8.45 -0.78
N SER A 111 -9.17 8.98 -1.96
CA SER A 111 -9.22 10.43 -2.20
C SER A 111 -10.25 11.14 -1.31
N ALA A 112 -11.48 10.61 -1.23
CA ALA A 112 -12.52 11.19 -0.38
C ALA A 112 -12.19 11.12 1.11
N CYS A 113 -11.56 10.02 1.56
CA CYS A 113 -11.12 9.89 2.95
C CYS A 113 -10.00 10.88 3.27
N CYS A 114 -8.99 10.97 2.39
CA CYS A 114 -7.88 11.91 2.57
C CYS A 114 -8.38 13.37 2.59
N GLN A 115 -9.25 13.75 1.64
CA GLN A 115 -9.83 15.10 1.59
C GLN A 115 -10.55 15.46 2.89
N ARG A 116 -11.38 14.56 3.44
CA ARG A 116 -12.10 14.81 4.70
C ARG A 116 -11.21 14.87 5.93
N GLN A 117 -10.03 14.26 5.85
CA GLN A 117 -9.03 14.24 6.92
C GLN A 117 -7.94 15.29 6.72
N ASN A 118 -8.08 16.19 5.73
CA ASN A 118 -7.08 17.21 5.35
C ASN A 118 -5.69 16.60 5.08
N ILE A 119 -5.66 15.45 4.40
CA ILE A 119 -4.44 14.77 3.98
C ILE A 119 -4.21 15.06 2.50
N ASP A 120 -3.06 15.65 2.17
CA ASP A 120 -2.65 15.87 0.79
C ASP A 120 -2.46 14.55 0.06
N LEU A 121 -3.01 14.45 -1.15
CA LEU A 121 -2.96 13.26 -1.98
C LEU A 121 -2.80 13.65 -3.46
N THR A 122 -1.74 13.11 -4.08
CA THR A 122 -1.62 13.04 -5.54
C THR A 122 -2.13 11.68 -5.97
N HIS A 123 -3.41 11.60 -6.31
CA HIS A 123 -4.08 10.32 -6.58
C HIS A 123 -3.47 9.62 -7.80
N HIS A 124 -3.36 8.28 -7.72
CA HIS A 124 -2.68 7.40 -8.68
C HIS A 124 -1.15 7.53 -8.75
N GLU A 125 -0.55 8.29 -7.85
CA GLU A 125 0.87 8.25 -7.58
C GLU A 125 1.11 7.31 -6.40
N ALA A 126 1.73 6.14 -6.65
CA ALA A 126 1.76 5.01 -5.71
C ALA A 126 2.34 5.35 -4.33
N LEU A 127 3.35 6.23 -4.26
CA LEU A 127 3.93 6.64 -2.98
C LEU A 127 3.02 7.61 -2.23
N SER A 128 2.36 8.52 -2.95
CA SER A 128 1.36 9.42 -2.38
C SER A 128 0.15 8.65 -1.83
N ASP A 129 -0.34 7.67 -2.58
CA ASP A 129 -1.44 6.79 -2.13
C ASP A 129 -1.04 6.00 -0.86
N ALA A 130 0.19 5.50 -0.80
CA ALA A 130 0.71 4.81 0.38
C ALA A 130 0.84 5.74 1.61
N ARG A 131 1.32 6.98 1.42
CA ARG A 131 1.36 8.02 2.47
C ARG A 131 -0.04 8.38 2.96
N GLY A 132 -0.98 8.58 2.04
CA GLY A 132 -2.38 8.84 2.36
C GLY A 132 -3.00 7.73 3.19
N CYS A 133 -2.78 6.47 2.79
CA CYS A 133 -3.24 5.31 3.52
C CYS A 133 -2.64 5.22 4.93
N ALA A 134 -1.32 5.45 5.06
CA ALA A 134 -0.63 5.44 6.36
C ALA A 134 -1.19 6.52 7.30
N LYS A 135 -1.34 7.76 6.83
CA LYS A 135 -1.90 8.86 7.62
C LYS A 135 -3.35 8.60 8.06
N LEU A 136 -4.18 8.04 7.16
CA LEU A 136 -5.54 7.63 7.51
C LEU A 136 -5.54 6.60 8.64
N TYR A 137 -4.67 5.60 8.56
CA TYR A 137 -4.59 4.57 9.60
C TYR A 137 -4.10 5.14 10.94
N LEU A 138 -3.11 6.02 10.93
CA LEU A 138 -2.63 6.72 12.12
C LEU A 138 -3.71 7.58 12.78
N ASN A 139 -4.45 8.37 12.00
CA ASN A 139 -5.58 9.18 12.51
C ASN A 139 -6.65 8.30 13.15
N PHE A 140 -6.93 7.13 12.55
CA PHE A 140 -7.85 6.16 13.15
C PHE A 140 -7.34 5.65 14.50
N LEU A 141 -6.09 5.22 14.57
CA LEU A 141 -5.49 4.71 15.81
C LEU A 141 -5.46 5.76 16.91
N GLU A 142 -5.13 7.01 16.58
CA GLU A 142 -5.12 8.12 17.54
C GLU A 142 -6.50 8.40 18.09
N SER A 143 -7.51 8.44 17.21
CA SER A 143 -8.91 8.70 17.61
C SER A 143 -9.54 7.58 18.44
N HIS A 144 -8.96 6.36 18.38
CA HIS A 144 -9.49 5.17 19.07
C HIS A 144 -8.51 4.63 20.11
N ARG A 145 -7.50 5.40 20.51
CA ARG A 145 -6.69 5.05 21.68
C ARG A 145 -7.59 4.97 22.92
N PRO A 146 -7.54 3.88 23.70
CA PRO A 146 -8.21 3.85 24.97
C PRO A 146 -7.66 5.02 25.82
N VAL A 147 -8.55 5.84 26.32
CA VAL A 147 -8.18 6.87 27.30
C VAL A 147 -7.65 6.09 28.51
N ASN A 148 -6.33 6.09 28.71
CA ASN A 148 -5.75 5.60 29.97
C ASN A 148 -6.29 6.50 31.06
N THR A 149 -7.38 6.10 31.68
CA THR A 149 -7.80 6.62 32.97
C THR A 149 -6.70 6.25 33.97
N LEU A 150 -5.77 7.18 34.16
CA LEU A 150 -4.91 7.16 35.34
C LEU A 150 -5.81 7.29 36.55
N TRP A 151 -5.99 6.20 37.29
CA TRP A 151 -6.45 6.20 38.68
C TRP A 151 -5.24 6.26 39.58
#